data_51b95c75b13ac070e4b96182bec44040
#
_entry.id   51b95c75b13ac070e4b96182bec44040
#
_cell.length_a   1.000
_cell.length_b   1.000
_cell.length_c   1.000
_cell.angle_alpha   90.00
_cell.angle_beta   90.00
_cell.angle_gamma   90.00
#
_symmetry.space_group_name_H-M   'P 1'
#
loop_
_entity.id
_entity.type
_entity.pdbx_description
1 polymer ?
#
loop_
_entity_poly.entity_id
_entity_poly.type
_entity_poly.pdbx_seq_one_letter_code
_entity_poly.pdbx_strand_id
1 'polypeptide(L)'
;MAEKAPSRGEIFVVDDDPAVRDTLSMVLSAGGYQVICFADGAALLAIARTRTPSCILLDVHIPGKSGLDILRELHGEDYPAPIFMISGQGDIAMAVSAIKNGALDFIEKPFRGSEIVARLDEAIEAYARRQAESSASRIATLHFPGREPLTRREREVLEQFTAGASNKEAGRHLGISPRTIEDHRANIMKKLGARNAADLVRIVMTTQRQGQI
;
A
#
# COMPACT_ATOMS: atom_id res chain seq x y z
N MET A 1 0.42 -1.52 -32.92
CA MET A 1 0.97 -1.43 -31.59
C MET A 1 -0.19 -1.61 -30.62
N ALA A 2 -0.27 -2.75 -29.94
CA ALA A 2 -1.34 -2.97 -28.96
C ALA A 2 -1.09 -2.05 -27.76
N GLU A 3 -2.03 -1.20 -27.46
CA GLU A 3 -2.05 -0.35 -26.26
C GLU A 3 -2.03 -1.29 -25.03
N LYS A 4 -0.92 -1.27 -24.29
CA LYS A 4 -0.77 -2.11 -23.09
C LYS A 4 -1.83 -1.66 -22.09
N ALA A 5 -2.78 -2.53 -21.79
CA ALA A 5 -3.80 -2.26 -20.78
C ALA A 5 -3.12 -1.71 -19.50
N PRO A 6 -3.72 -0.73 -18.80
CA PRO A 6 -3.13 -0.16 -17.60
C PRO A 6 -2.87 -1.29 -16.59
N SER A 7 -1.65 -1.36 -16.07
CA SER A 7 -1.26 -2.34 -15.07
C SER A 7 -2.13 -2.17 -13.82
N ARG A 8 -2.61 -3.28 -13.25
CA ARG A 8 -3.37 -3.30 -11.98
C ARG A 8 -2.51 -3.01 -10.74
N GLY A 9 -1.20 -2.87 -10.94
CA GLY A 9 -0.23 -2.59 -9.90
C GLY A 9 0.98 -3.51 -9.98
N GLU A 10 1.94 -3.30 -9.09
CA GLU A 10 3.17 -4.09 -9.02
C GLU A 10 3.10 -5.08 -7.86
N ILE A 11 3.53 -6.32 -8.08
CA ILE A 11 3.62 -7.35 -7.04
C ILE A 11 5.06 -7.83 -6.94
N PHE A 12 5.58 -7.88 -5.72
CA PHE A 12 6.86 -8.51 -5.44
C PHE A 12 6.63 -9.96 -5.03
N VAL A 13 7.39 -10.87 -5.63
CA VAL A 13 7.36 -12.30 -5.34
C VAL A 13 8.73 -12.71 -4.82
N VAL A 14 8.79 -13.31 -3.64
CA VAL A 14 10.02 -13.78 -3.00
C VAL A 14 9.92 -15.25 -2.69
N ASP A 15 10.70 -16.05 -3.37
CA ASP A 15 10.73 -17.50 -3.23
C ASP A 15 12.08 -17.99 -3.75
N ASP A 16 12.74 -18.94 -3.12
CA ASP A 16 14.02 -19.47 -3.58
C ASP A 16 13.88 -20.44 -4.75
N ASP A 17 12.71 -21.11 -4.88
CA ASP A 17 12.41 -22.02 -5.99
C ASP A 17 12.06 -21.24 -7.28
N PRO A 18 12.89 -21.34 -8.34
CA PRO A 18 12.61 -20.67 -9.60
C PRO A 18 11.31 -21.13 -10.26
N ALA A 19 10.92 -22.39 -10.09
CA ALA A 19 9.67 -22.90 -10.68
C ALA A 19 8.44 -22.25 -10.06
N VAL A 20 8.47 -21.97 -8.75
CA VAL A 20 7.41 -21.24 -8.04
C VAL A 20 7.38 -19.80 -8.51
N ARG A 21 8.52 -19.11 -8.58
CA ARG A 21 8.59 -17.73 -9.09
C ARG A 21 8.03 -17.60 -10.51
N ASP A 22 8.43 -18.51 -11.41
CA ASP A 22 7.96 -18.53 -12.81
C ASP A 22 6.45 -18.75 -12.88
N THR A 23 5.93 -19.70 -12.10
CA THR A 23 4.48 -19.97 -12.04
C THR A 23 3.71 -18.75 -11.53
N LEU A 24 4.14 -18.15 -10.42
CA LEU A 24 3.50 -16.97 -9.85
C LEU A 24 3.58 -15.78 -10.82
N SER A 25 4.75 -15.57 -11.44
CA SER A 25 4.94 -14.49 -12.41
C SER A 25 3.99 -14.64 -13.60
N MET A 26 3.85 -15.85 -14.13
CA MET A 26 2.93 -16.13 -15.26
C MET A 26 1.48 -15.87 -14.86
N VAL A 27 1.04 -16.41 -13.73
CA VAL A 27 -0.35 -16.29 -13.25
C VAL A 27 -0.73 -14.86 -12.94
N LEU A 28 0.12 -14.13 -12.21
CA LEU A 28 -0.12 -12.75 -11.82
C LEU A 28 -0.05 -11.80 -13.01
N SER A 29 0.88 -12.04 -13.96
CA SER A 29 0.94 -11.27 -15.20
C SER A 29 -0.30 -11.47 -16.05
N ALA A 30 -0.83 -12.69 -16.14
CA ALA A 30 -2.10 -12.98 -16.80
C ALA A 30 -3.28 -12.28 -16.11
N GLY A 31 -3.20 -12.07 -14.78
CA GLY A 31 -4.13 -11.26 -13.98
C GLY A 31 -3.99 -9.75 -14.18
N GLY A 32 -3.02 -9.28 -14.99
CA GLY A 32 -2.81 -7.86 -15.30
C GLY A 32 -1.84 -7.13 -14.36
N TYR A 33 -1.13 -7.85 -13.50
CA TYR A 33 -0.12 -7.28 -12.60
C TYR A 33 1.26 -7.19 -13.25
N GLN A 34 2.08 -6.24 -12.81
CA GLN A 34 3.52 -6.26 -13.04
C GLN A 34 4.18 -7.06 -11.91
N VAL A 35 5.07 -8.01 -12.25
CA VAL A 35 5.68 -8.88 -11.26
C VAL A 35 7.18 -8.70 -11.24
N ILE A 36 7.73 -8.50 -10.05
CA ILE A 36 9.18 -8.52 -9.81
C ILE A 36 9.48 -9.65 -8.85
N CYS A 37 10.36 -10.57 -9.31
CA CYS A 37 10.73 -11.75 -8.55
C CYS A 37 12.10 -11.59 -7.88
N PHE A 38 12.22 -12.10 -6.66
CA PHE A 38 13.46 -12.13 -5.87
C PHE A 38 13.70 -13.58 -5.42
N ALA A 39 14.96 -14.02 -5.48
CA ALA A 39 15.35 -15.33 -5.01
C ALA A 39 15.72 -15.38 -3.52
N ASP A 40 15.86 -14.21 -2.90
CA ASP A 40 16.28 -14.07 -1.51
C ASP A 40 15.71 -12.81 -0.86
N GLY A 41 15.71 -12.80 0.47
CA GLY A 41 15.16 -11.70 1.25
C GLY A 41 16.02 -10.44 1.26
N ALA A 42 17.32 -10.53 1.02
CA ALA A 42 18.19 -9.35 1.03
C ALA A 42 17.91 -8.47 -0.19
N ALA A 43 17.69 -9.09 -1.35
CA ALA A 43 17.27 -8.40 -2.57
C ALA A 43 15.91 -7.71 -2.41
N LEU A 44 14.94 -8.39 -1.78
CA LEU A 44 13.65 -7.75 -1.44
C LEU A 44 13.85 -6.53 -0.56
N LEU A 45 14.54 -6.67 0.59
CA LEU A 45 14.73 -5.58 1.56
C LEU A 45 15.45 -4.37 0.95
N ALA A 46 16.41 -4.60 0.06
CA ALA A 46 17.10 -3.51 -0.65
C ALA A 46 16.15 -2.69 -1.53
N ILE A 47 15.24 -3.35 -2.24
CA ILE A 47 14.27 -2.69 -3.13
C ILE A 47 13.10 -2.08 -2.33
N ALA A 48 12.64 -2.74 -1.27
CA ALA A 48 11.54 -2.29 -0.44
C ALA A 48 11.77 -0.89 0.19
N ARG A 49 13.03 -0.50 0.38
CA ARG A 49 13.40 0.85 0.87
C ARG A 49 13.11 1.97 -0.12
N THR A 50 12.99 1.66 -1.40
CA THR A 50 12.87 2.67 -2.48
C THR A 50 11.59 2.53 -3.29
N ARG A 51 10.92 1.37 -3.20
CA ARG A 51 9.72 1.06 -3.97
C ARG A 51 8.68 0.38 -3.08
N THR A 52 7.42 0.76 -3.27
CA THR A 52 6.28 0.17 -2.59
C THR A 52 5.40 -0.53 -3.62
N PRO A 53 5.33 -1.87 -3.63
CA PRO A 53 4.42 -2.61 -4.50
C PRO A 53 2.99 -2.54 -3.98
N SER A 54 2.03 -2.97 -4.78
CA SER A 54 0.65 -3.16 -4.34
C SER A 54 0.51 -4.31 -3.33
N CYS A 55 1.43 -5.29 -3.40
CA CYS A 55 1.46 -6.44 -2.50
C CYS A 55 2.81 -7.15 -2.56
N ILE A 56 3.21 -7.83 -1.48
CA ILE A 56 4.34 -8.77 -1.42
C ILE A 56 3.83 -10.17 -1.19
N LEU A 57 4.26 -11.12 -2.02
CA LEU A 57 4.14 -12.56 -1.80
C LEU A 57 5.49 -13.06 -1.31
N LEU A 58 5.58 -13.54 -0.07
CA LEU A 58 6.82 -13.90 0.60
C LEU A 58 6.80 -15.34 1.07
N ASP A 59 7.68 -16.17 0.53
CA ASP A 59 7.85 -17.52 1.04
C ASP A 59 8.42 -17.51 2.45
N VAL A 60 7.95 -18.43 3.28
CA VAL A 60 8.43 -18.61 4.65
C VAL A 60 9.85 -19.17 4.66
N HIS A 61 10.14 -20.12 3.76
CA HIS A 61 11.38 -20.88 3.74
C HIS A 61 12.30 -20.38 2.61
N ILE A 62 13.00 -19.29 2.85
CA ILE A 62 14.01 -18.77 1.94
C ILE A 62 15.40 -18.83 2.58
N PRO A 63 16.46 -19.00 1.80
CA PRO A 63 17.84 -19.07 2.31
C PRO A 63 18.27 -17.83 3.07
N GLY A 64 19.05 -18.01 4.12
CA GLY A 64 19.60 -16.93 4.93
C GLY A 64 18.60 -16.44 5.99
N LYS A 65 17.92 -15.34 5.72
CA LYS A 65 16.92 -14.78 6.62
C LYS A 65 15.54 -15.35 6.30
N SER A 66 14.86 -15.93 7.28
CA SER A 66 13.54 -16.52 7.04
C SER A 66 12.50 -15.47 6.62
N GLY A 67 11.49 -15.88 5.85
CA GLY A 67 10.39 -14.98 5.47
C GLY A 67 9.68 -14.37 6.68
N LEU A 68 9.56 -15.09 7.79
CA LEU A 68 8.99 -14.54 9.03
C LEU A 68 9.87 -13.44 9.65
N ASP A 69 11.20 -13.55 9.56
CA ASP A 69 12.09 -12.50 10.06
C ASP A 69 12.04 -11.26 9.18
N ILE A 70 11.93 -11.44 7.87
CA ILE A 70 11.73 -10.34 6.91
C ILE A 70 10.39 -9.64 7.15
N LEU A 71 9.32 -10.41 7.36
CA LEU A 71 8.00 -9.88 7.70
C LEU A 71 8.07 -8.99 8.96
N ARG A 72 8.75 -9.47 10.02
CA ARG A 72 8.92 -8.68 11.26
C ARG A 72 9.70 -7.39 11.02
N GLU A 73 10.74 -7.43 10.20
CA GLU A 73 11.52 -6.24 9.88
C GLU A 73 10.69 -5.21 9.11
N LEU A 74 10.00 -5.61 8.06
CA LEU A 74 9.13 -4.75 7.28
C LEU A 74 7.97 -4.20 8.13
N HIS A 75 7.33 -5.04 8.95
CA HIS A 75 6.26 -4.61 9.84
C HIS A 75 6.74 -3.62 10.91
N GLY A 76 7.94 -3.84 11.48
CA GLY A 76 8.56 -2.92 12.44
C GLY A 76 8.94 -1.57 11.83
N GLU A 77 9.10 -1.49 10.52
CA GLU A 77 9.34 -0.26 9.75
C GLU A 77 8.04 0.38 9.21
N ASP A 78 6.86 -0.11 9.62
CA ASP A 78 5.54 0.34 9.13
C ASP A 78 5.44 0.31 7.60
N TYR A 79 5.95 -0.76 6.98
CA TYR A 79 5.98 -0.89 5.53
C TYR A 79 4.56 -0.83 4.92
N PRO A 80 4.31 0.05 3.94
CA PRO A 80 2.96 0.43 3.53
C PRO A 80 2.28 -0.55 2.55
N ALA A 81 2.88 -1.70 2.23
CA ALA A 81 2.26 -2.70 1.36
C ALA A 81 1.79 -3.92 2.16
N PRO A 82 0.64 -4.52 1.80
CA PRO A 82 0.21 -5.77 2.38
C PRO A 82 1.15 -6.91 2.01
N ILE A 83 1.44 -7.79 2.99
CA ILE A 83 2.33 -8.94 2.82
C ILE A 83 1.54 -10.22 3.01
N PHE A 84 1.58 -11.09 2.01
CA PHE A 84 1.09 -12.46 2.06
C PHE A 84 2.26 -13.41 2.29
N MET A 85 2.11 -14.29 3.24
CA MET A 85 3.05 -15.39 3.42
C MET A 85 2.64 -16.59 2.60
N ILE A 86 3.61 -17.27 2.00
CA ILE A 86 3.41 -18.52 1.26
C ILE A 86 4.24 -19.62 1.92
N SER A 87 3.73 -20.82 2.05
CA SER A 87 4.48 -21.97 2.56
C SER A 87 4.01 -23.29 2.00
N GLY A 88 4.95 -24.20 1.74
CA GLY A 88 4.67 -25.60 1.37
C GLY A 88 4.43 -26.52 2.55
N GLN A 89 4.68 -26.06 3.77
CA GLN A 89 4.42 -26.80 5.01
C GLN A 89 3.44 -25.98 5.85
N GLY A 90 2.14 -26.21 5.61
CA GLY A 90 1.05 -25.53 6.31
C GLY A 90 0.92 -26.02 7.75
N ASP A 91 1.80 -25.57 8.64
CA ASP A 91 1.58 -25.66 10.06
C ASP A 91 0.68 -24.51 10.53
N ILE A 92 -0.44 -24.83 11.14
CA ILE A 92 -1.39 -23.84 11.70
C ILE A 92 -0.65 -22.86 12.63
N ALA A 93 0.32 -23.34 13.41
CA ALA A 93 1.10 -22.50 14.29
C ALA A 93 1.92 -21.47 13.52
N MET A 94 2.46 -21.82 12.36
CA MET A 94 3.19 -20.93 11.47
C MET A 94 2.27 -19.87 10.85
N ALA A 95 1.11 -20.25 10.35
CA ALA A 95 0.11 -19.34 9.82
C ALA A 95 -0.34 -18.32 10.90
N VAL A 96 -0.66 -18.80 12.10
CA VAL A 96 -1.00 -17.94 13.24
C VAL A 96 0.14 -17.00 13.60
N SER A 97 1.39 -17.49 13.58
CA SER A 97 2.58 -16.65 13.83
C SER A 97 2.74 -15.58 12.76
N ALA A 98 2.56 -15.92 11.49
CA ALA A 98 2.64 -14.96 10.38
C ALA A 98 1.62 -13.82 10.54
N ILE A 99 0.35 -14.16 10.79
CA ILE A 99 -0.72 -13.16 10.99
C ILE A 99 -0.42 -12.27 12.21
N LYS A 100 0.03 -12.85 13.33
CA LYS A 100 0.42 -12.08 14.52
C LYS A 100 1.61 -11.13 14.29
N ASN A 101 2.48 -11.46 13.34
CA ASN A 101 3.62 -10.63 12.96
C ASN A 101 3.31 -9.65 11.81
N GLY A 102 2.04 -9.47 11.46
CA GLY A 102 1.61 -8.44 10.52
C GLY A 102 1.41 -8.91 9.07
N ALA A 103 1.46 -10.22 8.79
CA ALA A 103 1.01 -10.72 7.50
C ALA A 103 -0.48 -10.45 7.34
N LEU A 104 -0.87 -10.03 6.13
CA LEU A 104 -2.28 -9.84 5.81
C LEU A 104 -3.01 -11.18 5.71
N ASP A 105 -2.34 -12.17 5.09
CA ASP A 105 -2.89 -13.50 4.89
C ASP A 105 -1.78 -14.54 4.71
N PHE A 106 -2.16 -15.82 4.70
CA PHE A 106 -1.27 -16.96 4.54
C PHE A 106 -1.81 -17.90 3.46
N ILE A 107 -0.96 -18.30 2.51
CA ILE A 107 -1.30 -19.17 1.38
C ILE A 107 -0.47 -20.44 1.46
N GLU A 108 -1.16 -21.58 1.48
CA GLU A 108 -0.51 -22.88 1.47
C GLU A 108 -0.23 -23.36 0.05
N LYS A 109 0.98 -23.90 -0.20
CA LYS A 109 1.36 -24.61 -1.42
C LYS A 109 0.91 -26.09 -1.31
N PRO A 110 0.35 -26.71 -2.35
CA PRO A 110 0.11 -26.18 -3.69
C PRO A 110 -1.17 -25.36 -3.80
N PHE A 111 -1.13 -24.30 -4.58
CA PHE A 111 -2.23 -23.38 -4.80
C PHE A 111 -2.68 -23.37 -6.26
N ARG A 112 -3.92 -22.95 -6.50
CA ARG A 112 -4.44 -22.70 -7.86
C ARG A 112 -4.19 -21.24 -8.25
N GLY A 113 -3.69 -21.03 -9.48
CA GLY A 113 -3.36 -19.68 -9.94
C GLY A 113 -4.54 -18.70 -9.90
N SER A 114 -5.73 -19.13 -10.32
CA SER A 114 -6.96 -18.32 -10.28
C SER A 114 -7.37 -17.94 -8.85
N GLU A 115 -7.12 -18.81 -7.88
CA GLU A 115 -7.42 -18.57 -6.48
C GLU A 115 -6.49 -17.50 -5.88
N ILE A 116 -5.20 -17.56 -6.22
CA ILE A 116 -4.24 -16.54 -5.78
C ILE A 116 -4.64 -15.15 -6.30
N VAL A 117 -4.92 -15.04 -7.60
CA VAL A 117 -5.31 -13.73 -8.18
C VAL A 117 -6.54 -13.18 -7.49
N ALA A 118 -7.58 -13.99 -7.29
CA ALA A 118 -8.80 -13.56 -6.62
C ALA A 118 -8.57 -13.10 -5.18
N ARG A 119 -7.77 -13.85 -4.40
CA ARG A 119 -7.44 -13.50 -3.01
C ARG A 119 -6.62 -12.21 -2.93
N LEU A 120 -5.67 -12.00 -3.85
CA LEU A 120 -4.88 -10.78 -3.92
C LEU A 120 -5.73 -9.57 -4.29
N ASP A 121 -6.62 -9.71 -5.28
CA ASP A 121 -7.52 -8.65 -5.71
C ASP A 121 -8.37 -8.15 -4.52
N GLU A 122 -9.07 -9.07 -3.86
CA GLU A 122 -9.91 -8.75 -2.72
C GLU A 122 -9.12 -8.09 -1.57
N ALA A 123 -7.96 -8.62 -1.28
CA ALA A 123 -7.13 -8.16 -0.18
C ALA A 123 -6.48 -6.80 -0.47
N ILE A 124 -5.98 -6.56 -1.69
CA ILE A 124 -5.42 -5.26 -2.11
C ILE A 124 -6.50 -4.18 -2.05
N GLU A 125 -7.71 -4.47 -2.54
CA GLU A 125 -8.83 -3.54 -2.48
C GLU A 125 -9.27 -3.26 -1.03
N ALA A 126 -9.38 -4.29 -0.21
CA ALA A 126 -9.73 -4.14 1.20
C ALA A 126 -8.68 -3.35 1.98
N TYR A 127 -7.39 -3.60 1.70
CA TYR A 127 -6.28 -2.89 2.30
C TYR A 127 -6.28 -1.41 1.90
N ALA A 128 -6.45 -1.12 0.61
CA ALA A 128 -6.56 0.25 0.10
C ALA A 128 -7.74 1.01 0.73
N ARG A 129 -8.91 0.36 0.87
CA ARG A 129 -10.06 0.94 1.57
C ARG A 129 -9.73 1.29 3.02
N ARG A 130 -9.16 0.35 3.78
CA ARG A 130 -8.78 0.56 5.19
C ARG A 130 -7.77 1.69 5.34
N GLN A 131 -6.81 1.79 4.45
CA GLN A 131 -5.81 2.87 4.44
C GLN A 131 -6.47 4.22 4.13
N ALA A 132 -7.39 4.26 3.18
CA ALA A 132 -8.16 5.46 2.87
C ALA A 132 -9.05 5.90 4.05
N GLU A 133 -9.79 4.98 4.68
CA GLU A 133 -10.61 5.23 5.86
C GLU A 133 -9.77 5.68 7.07
N SER A 134 -8.63 5.04 7.29
CA SER A 134 -7.70 5.41 8.36
C SER A 134 -7.09 6.79 8.13
N SER A 135 -6.73 7.10 6.89
CA SER A 135 -6.24 8.43 6.51
C SER A 135 -7.32 9.50 6.64
N ALA A 136 -8.54 9.20 6.21
CA ALA A 136 -9.71 10.06 6.35
C ALA A 136 -10.00 10.37 7.84
N SER A 137 -10.02 9.34 8.68
CA SER A 137 -10.22 9.51 10.13
C SER A 137 -9.09 10.32 10.78
N ARG A 138 -7.84 10.11 10.36
CA ARG A 138 -6.68 10.86 10.85
C ARG A 138 -6.74 12.33 10.45
N ILE A 139 -7.09 12.65 9.20
CA ILE A 139 -7.20 14.02 8.72
C ILE A 139 -8.40 14.74 9.33
N ALA A 140 -9.51 14.01 9.56
CA ALA A 140 -10.69 14.56 10.23
C ALA A 140 -10.41 15.05 11.66
N THR A 141 -9.47 14.41 12.35
CA THR A 141 -9.07 14.76 13.73
C THR A 141 -7.84 15.67 13.79
N LEU A 142 -7.16 15.96 12.66
CA LEU A 142 -5.99 16.83 12.65
C LEU A 142 -6.34 18.25 13.10
N HIS A 143 -5.69 18.64 14.19
CA HIS A 143 -5.63 20.03 14.61
C HIS A 143 -4.29 20.63 14.20
N PHE A 144 -4.33 21.78 13.51
CA PHE A 144 -3.14 22.50 13.08
C PHE A 144 -2.90 23.68 14.04
N PRO A 145 -2.04 23.55 15.06
CA PRO A 145 -1.85 24.60 16.07
C PRO A 145 -1.41 25.93 15.42
N GLY A 146 -2.06 27.02 15.81
CA GLY A 146 -1.73 28.36 15.31
C GLY A 146 -2.17 28.63 13.86
N ARG A 147 -2.98 27.76 13.26
CA ARG A 147 -3.51 27.90 11.90
C ARG A 147 -5.05 27.93 11.89
N GLU A 148 -5.61 28.48 10.82
CA GLU A 148 -7.06 28.51 10.63
C GLU A 148 -7.61 27.10 10.44
N PRO A 149 -8.72 26.72 11.12
CA PRO A 149 -9.29 25.39 11.00
C PRO A 149 -9.84 25.11 9.60
N LEU A 150 -9.61 23.89 9.12
CA LEU A 150 -10.20 23.45 7.86
C LEU A 150 -11.66 23.08 8.05
N THR A 151 -12.50 23.48 7.08
CA THR A 151 -13.88 23.02 6.99
C THR A 151 -13.93 21.52 6.71
N ARG A 152 -15.08 20.89 6.92
CA ARG A 152 -15.29 19.48 6.58
C ARG A 152 -14.90 19.20 5.12
N ARG A 153 -15.34 20.06 4.19
CA ARG A 153 -15.10 19.88 2.76
C ARG A 153 -13.62 20.04 2.37
N GLU A 154 -12.94 20.98 3.00
CA GLU A 154 -11.50 21.15 2.81
C GLU A 154 -10.70 19.95 3.33
N ARG A 155 -11.14 19.32 4.41
CA ARG A 155 -10.54 18.07 4.91
C ARG A 155 -10.73 16.93 3.92
N GLU A 156 -11.95 16.71 3.41
CA GLU A 156 -12.22 15.70 2.39
C GLU A 156 -11.35 15.89 1.13
N VAL A 157 -11.14 17.13 0.69
CA VAL A 157 -10.23 17.44 -0.43
C VAL A 157 -8.77 17.19 -0.07
N LEU A 158 -8.36 17.55 1.15
CA LEU A 158 -6.99 17.32 1.63
C LEU A 158 -6.66 15.82 1.68
N GLU A 159 -7.62 14.97 2.07
CA GLU A 159 -7.50 13.52 2.05
C GLU A 159 -7.20 12.99 0.66
N GLN A 160 -8.00 13.38 -0.33
CA GLN A 160 -7.80 12.96 -1.71
C GLN A 160 -6.42 13.39 -2.23
N PHE A 161 -6.00 14.59 -1.86
CA PHE A 161 -4.72 15.12 -2.27
C PHE A 161 -3.52 14.40 -1.63
N THR A 162 -3.60 14.08 -0.33
CA THR A 162 -2.55 13.33 0.36
C THR A 162 -2.48 11.86 -0.07
N ALA A 163 -3.58 11.30 -0.56
CA ALA A 163 -3.65 10.00 -1.21
C ALA A 163 -3.10 10.01 -2.66
N GLY A 164 -2.63 11.16 -3.17
CA GLY A 164 -2.05 11.27 -4.51
C GLY A 164 -3.05 11.46 -5.65
N ALA A 165 -4.34 11.67 -5.35
CA ALA A 165 -5.36 11.86 -6.39
C ALA A 165 -5.15 13.18 -7.16
N SER A 166 -5.31 13.12 -8.48
CA SER A 166 -5.41 14.31 -9.32
C SER A 166 -6.71 15.08 -9.07
N ASN A 167 -6.77 16.35 -9.46
CA ASN A 167 -8.00 17.16 -9.31
C ASN A 167 -9.23 16.50 -9.99
N LYS A 168 -9.01 15.80 -11.10
CA LYS A 168 -10.07 15.08 -11.83
C LYS A 168 -10.56 13.86 -11.07
N GLU A 169 -9.67 13.10 -10.47
CA GLU A 169 -9.98 11.93 -9.65
C GLU A 169 -10.65 12.33 -8.35
N ALA A 170 -10.08 13.29 -7.63
CA ALA A 170 -10.68 13.85 -6.41
C ALA A 170 -12.09 14.40 -6.68
N GLY A 171 -12.28 15.10 -7.80
CA GLY A 171 -13.59 15.61 -8.22
C GLY A 171 -14.61 14.50 -8.43
N ARG A 172 -14.21 13.39 -9.08
CA ARG A 172 -15.08 12.20 -9.26
C ARG A 172 -15.43 11.55 -7.92
N HIS A 173 -14.44 11.34 -7.04
CA HIS A 173 -14.66 10.71 -5.73
C HIS A 173 -15.58 11.56 -4.83
N LEU A 174 -15.44 12.86 -4.89
CA LEU A 174 -16.19 13.78 -4.03
C LEU A 174 -17.48 14.34 -4.67
N GLY A 175 -17.77 13.97 -5.93
CA GLY A 175 -18.96 14.43 -6.65
C GLY A 175 -18.99 15.94 -6.94
N ILE A 176 -17.81 16.56 -7.18
CA ILE A 176 -17.68 17.98 -7.51
C ILE A 176 -16.74 18.20 -8.71
N SER A 177 -16.81 19.40 -9.30
CA SER A 177 -15.98 19.72 -10.46
C SER A 177 -14.50 19.78 -10.12
N PRO A 178 -13.58 19.45 -11.06
CA PRO A 178 -12.15 19.64 -10.86
C PRO A 178 -11.76 21.07 -10.50
N ARG A 179 -12.50 22.06 -11.01
CA ARG A 179 -12.29 23.48 -10.69
C ARG A 179 -12.62 23.77 -9.23
N THR A 180 -13.72 23.20 -8.72
CA THR A 180 -14.08 23.31 -7.29
C THR A 180 -13.02 22.69 -6.39
N ILE A 181 -12.39 21.58 -6.83
CA ILE A 181 -11.24 20.98 -6.12
C ILE A 181 -10.05 21.96 -6.08
N GLU A 182 -9.75 22.66 -7.18
CA GLU A 182 -8.69 23.67 -7.24
C GLU A 182 -8.95 24.82 -6.26
N ASP A 183 -10.19 25.31 -6.20
CA ASP A 183 -10.58 26.37 -5.27
C ASP A 183 -10.41 25.92 -3.80
N HIS A 184 -10.84 24.72 -3.46
CA HIS A 184 -10.61 24.16 -2.12
C HIS A 184 -9.13 23.98 -1.82
N ARG A 185 -8.31 23.52 -2.77
CA ARG A 185 -6.87 23.40 -2.59
C ARG A 185 -6.20 24.74 -2.32
N ALA A 186 -6.58 25.77 -3.06
CA ALA A 186 -6.06 27.12 -2.86
C ALA A 186 -6.40 27.63 -1.43
N ASN A 187 -7.63 27.42 -0.97
CA ASN A 187 -8.03 27.78 0.39
C ASN A 187 -7.29 26.97 1.46
N ILE A 188 -7.12 25.67 1.29
CA ILE A 188 -6.33 24.82 2.19
C ILE A 188 -4.89 25.32 2.28
N MET A 189 -4.25 25.58 1.15
CA MET A 189 -2.88 26.10 1.12
C MET A 189 -2.76 27.44 1.85
N LYS A 190 -3.72 28.36 1.66
CA LYS A 190 -3.77 29.64 2.35
C LYS A 190 -3.92 29.45 3.86
N LYS A 191 -4.89 28.65 4.32
CA LYS A 191 -5.16 28.39 5.75
C LYS A 191 -3.99 27.70 6.44
N LEU A 192 -3.33 26.76 5.76
CA LEU A 192 -2.19 26.03 6.30
C LEU A 192 -0.85 26.72 6.02
N GLY A 193 -0.82 27.88 5.35
CA GLY A 193 0.40 28.59 5.03
C GLY A 193 1.37 27.80 4.16
N ALA A 194 0.87 26.89 3.33
CA ALA A 194 1.68 26.07 2.44
C ALA A 194 2.07 26.84 1.18
N ARG A 195 3.35 26.80 0.80
CA ARG A 195 3.88 27.52 -0.38
C ARG A 195 3.62 26.78 -1.69
N ASN A 196 3.55 25.47 -1.63
CA ASN A 196 3.29 24.58 -2.76
C ASN A 196 2.75 23.23 -2.27
N ALA A 197 2.43 22.34 -3.22
CA ALA A 197 1.90 21.01 -2.94
C ALA A 197 2.80 20.15 -2.04
N ALA A 198 4.11 20.17 -2.26
CA ALA A 198 5.06 19.40 -1.46
C ALA A 198 5.14 19.92 -0.02
N ASP A 199 5.09 21.25 0.15
CA ASP A 199 5.07 21.89 1.47
C ASP A 199 3.77 21.57 2.22
N LEU A 200 2.63 21.50 1.52
CA LEU A 200 1.35 21.06 2.09
C LEU A 200 1.43 19.65 2.63
N VAL A 201 1.93 18.71 1.83
CA VAL A 201 2.10 17.30 2.25
C VAL A 201 3.04 17.23 3.47
N ARG A 202 4.15 17.97 3.46
CA ARG A 202 5.09 18.02 4.59
C ARG A 202 4.42 18.52 5.88
N ILE A 203 3.60 19.56 5.81
CA ILE A 203 2.87 20.13 6.95
C ILE A 203 1.93 19.07 7.53
N VAL A 204 1.15 18.37 6.69
CA VAL A 204 0.22 17.33 7.13
C VAL A 204 0.97 16.18 7.79
N MET A 205 2.03 15.66 7.17
CA MET A 205 2.83 14.56 7.72
C MET A 205 3.50 14.90 9.04
N THR A 206 3.99 16.14 9.19
CA THR A 206 4.61 16.60 10.47
C THR A 206 3.57 16.69 11.58
N THR A 207 2.37 17.18 11.28
CA THR A 207 1.29 17.30 12.27
C THR A 207 0.76 15.94 12.69
N GLN A 208 0.69 14.97 11.77
CA GLN A 208 0.30 13.58 12.08
C GLN A 208 1.27 12.91 13.07
N ARG A 209 2.58 13.15 12.94
CA ARG A 209 3.59 12.61 13.87
C ARG A 209 3.53 13.22 15.26
N GLN A 210 3.13 14.47 15.39
CA GLN A 210 3.04 15.16 16.69
C GLN A 210 1.78 14.81 17.48
N GLY A 211 0.73 14.29 16.83
CA GLY A 211 -0.49 13.83 17.48
C GLY A 211 -0.43 12.40 18.02
N GLN A 212 0.73 11.73 17.93
CA GLN A 212 0.96 10.35 18.40
C GLN A 212 1.78 10.26 19.70
N ILE A 213 1.96 11.36 20.44
CA ILE A 213 2.62 11.39 21.77
C ILE A 213 1.56 11.56 22.85
#